data_1488c5fda831b282636a267543c52c19
#
_entry.id   1488c5fda831b282636a267543c52c19
#
_cell.length_a   1.000
_cell.length_b   1.000
_cell.length_c   1.000
_cell.angle_alpha   90.00
_cell.angle_beta   90.00
_cell.angle_gamma   90.00
#
_symmetry.space_group_name_H-M   'P 1'
#
loop_
_entity.id
_entity.type
_entity.pdbx_description
1 polymer ?
#
loop_
_entity_poly.entity_id
_entity_poly.type
_entity_poly.pdbx_seq_one_letter_code
_entity_poly.pdbx_strand_id
1 'polypeptide(L)'
;MYKRQVVNLNQLPITDRPEICFAGRSNVGKSSLINALTNRKGIARASNTPGRTRELNYFNVDERLNLVDLPGYGYARASKTDIANWTRLTRAFLRGRAELRRVFLLIDSRHGIKPTDIELMEMLDEAAVTYQLVLTKIDKIKKTELDKVKRRTSRTIGKRPAAHPELMVTSSEKKTGLDLLRAEIATLALPV
;
A
#
# COMPACT_ATOMS: atom_id res chain seq x y z
N MET A 1 -4.27 3.12 19.29
CA MET A 1 -4.32 2.44 17.98
C MET A 1 -4.71 0.98 18.18
N TYR A 2 -5.85 0.58 17.63
CA TYR A 2 -6.43 -0.76 17.77
C TYR A 2 -6.27 -1.51 16.45
N LYS A 3 -5.95 -2.83 16.50
CA LYS A 3 -5.78 -3.69 15.33
C LYS A 3 -6.95 -4.67 15.22
N ARG A 4 -7.57 -4.75 14.02
CA ARG A 4 -8.58 -5.78 13.68
C ARG A 4 -8.14 -6.52 12.42
N GLN A 5 -8.25 -7.84 12.43
CA GLN A 5 -8.01 -8.70 11.26
C GLN A 5 -9.35 -9.05 10.62
N VAL A 6 -9.40 -8.98 9.29
CA VAL A 6 -10.59 -9.24 8.49
C VAL A 6 -10.28 -10.31 7.46
N VAL A 7 -10.94 -11.44 7.59
CA VAL A 7 -10.81 -12.59 6.67
C VAL A 7 -11.90 -12.56 5.61
N ASN A 8 -13.06 -12.01 5.96
CA ASN A 8 -14.24 -11.92 5.11
C ASN A 8 -14.73 -10.49 4.99
N LEU A 9 -15.18 -10.08 3.80
CA LEU A 9 -15.71 -8.74 3.57
C LEU A 9 -16.88 -8.36 4.46
N ASN A 10 -17.71 -9.34 4.87
CA ASN A 10 -18.81 -9.13 5.81
C ASN A 10 -18.34 -8.75 7.22
N GLN A 11 -17.04 -8.88 7.50
CA GLN A 11 -16.43 -8.50 8.77
C GLN A 11 -15.74 -7.12 8.70
N LEU A 12 -15.87 -6.44 7.56
CA LEU A 12 -15.34 -5.08 7.43
C LEU A 12 -15.99 -4.18 8.47
N PRO A 13 -15.22 -3.31 9.15
CA PRO A 13 -15.80 -2.39 10.09
C PRO A 13 -16.77 -1.45 9.37
N ILE A 14 -17.96 -1.31 9.90
CA ILE A 14 -18.86 -0.23 9.52
C ILE A 14 -18.29 1.02 10.20
N THR A 15 -17.89 2.00 9.41
CA THR A 15 -17.27 3.22 9.90
C THR A 15 -17.51 4.34 8.90
N ASP A 16 -17.64 5.55 9.40
CA ASP A 16 -17.68 6.81 8.67
C ASP A 16 -16.29 7.45 8.52
N ARG A 17 -15.27 6.79 9.09
CA ARG A 17 -13.90 7.31 9.10
C ARG A 17 -13.23 7.09 7.75
N PRO A 18 -12.49 8.10 7.25
CA PRO A 18 -11.67 7.93 6.06
C PRO A 18 -10.71 6.76 6.22
N GLU A 19 -10.47 6.06 5.11
CA GLU A 19 -9.54 4.94 5.05
C GLU A 19 -8.43 5.22 4.05
N ILE A 20 -7.23 4.83 4.43
CA ILE A 20 -6.10 4.70 3.51
C ILE A 20 -5.65 3.25 3.48
N CYS A 21 -5.14 2.84 2.33
CA CYS A 21 -4.71 1.47 2.15
C CYS A 21 -3.24 1.41 1.74
N PHE A 22 -2.47 0.48 2.32
CA PHE A 22 -1.15 0.14 1.85
C PHE A 22 -1.19 -1.19 1.08
N ALA A 23 -0.73 -1.13 -0.16
CA ALA A 23 -0.60 -2.29 -1.05
C ALA A 23 0.84 -2.41 -1.55
N GLY A 24 1.26 -3.60 -1.92
CA GLY A 24 2.58 -3.82 -2.48
C GLY A 24 2.96 -5.28 -2.50
N ARG A 25 3.99 -5.60 -3.27
CA ARG A 25 4.51 -6.96 -3.39
C ARG A 25 5.05 -7.48 -2.06
N SER A 26 5.03 -8.79 -1.91
CA SER A 26 5.72 -9.44 -0.79
C SER A 26 7.16 -8.94 -0.69
N ASN A 27 7.62 -8.63 0.52
CA ASN A 27 8.94 -8.09 0.82
C ASN A 27 9.26 -6.70 0.23
N VAL A 28 8.28 -5.94 -0.22
CA VAL A 28 8.46 -4.54 -0.68
C VAL A 28 8.88 -3.59 0.46
N GLY A 29 8.67 -3.98 1.71
CA GLY A 29 8.94 -3.16 2.89
C GLY A 29 7.68 -2.57 3.54
N LYS A 30 6.49 -3.09 3.18
CA LYS A 30 5.19 -2.58 3.65
C LYS A 30 5.07 -2.55 5.18
N SER A 31 5.30 -3.66 5.86
CA SER A 31 5.24 -3.73 7.33
C SER A 31 6.29 -2.85 8.01
N SER A 32 7.50 -2.75 7.43
CA SER A 32 8.54 -1.85 7.93
C SER A 32 8.13 -0.39 7.81
N LEU A 33 7.49 -0.02 6.69
CA LEU A 33 7.00 1.33 6.46
C LEU A 33 5.86 1.68 7.42
N ILE A 34 4.87 0.81 7.60
CA ILE A 34 3.76 1.00 8.53
C ILE A 34 4.29 1.17 9.97
N ASN A 35 5.23 0.33 10.40
CA ASN A 35 5.85 0.43 11.72
C ASN A 35 6.62 1.76 11.89
N ALA A 36 7.34 2.19 10.85
CA ALA A 36 8.09 3.45 10.86
C ALA A 36 7.16 4.69 10.88
N LEU A 37 6.06 4.66 10.12
CA LEU A 37 5.06 5.74 10.11
C LEU A 37 4.37 5.90 11.46
N THR A 38 4.07 4.79 12.12
CA THR A 38 3.36 4.76 13.40
C THR A 38 4.27 4.91 14.61
N ASN A 39 5.59 4.98 14.42
CA ASN A 39 6.59 4.94 15.49
C ASN A 39 6.42 3.76 16.47
N ARG A 40 5.86 2.65 15.99
CA ARG A 40 5.61 1.46 16.83
C ARG A 40 6.26 0.23 16.23
N LYS A 41 6.97 -0.53 17.05
CA LYS A 41 7.56 -1.81 16.65
C LYS A 41 6.48 -2.91 16.68
N GLY A 42 6.37 -3.68 15.59
CA GLY A 42 5.58 -4.92 15.56
C GLY A 42 4.06 -4.76 15.39
N ILE A 43 3.53 -3.57 15.09
CA ILE A 43 2.11 -3.39 14.75
C ILE A 43 1.78 -4.15 13.46
N ALA A 44 2.51 -3.87 12.40
CA ALA A 44 2.50 -4.67 11.20
C ALA A 44 3.61 -5.72 11.32
N ARG A 45 3.24 -6.98 11.43
CA ARG A 45 4.22 -8.07 11.46
C ARG A 45 4.76 -8.30 10.05
N ALA A 46 6.07 -8.14 9.87
CA ALA A 46 6.74 -8.67 8.71
C ALA A 46 6.64 -10.20 8.80
N SER A 47 5.75 -10.79 8.02
CA SER A 47 5.68 -12.24 7.91
C SER A 47 6.91 -12.71 7.13
N ASN A 48 7.87 -13.33 7.82
CA ASN A 48 8.98 -14.04 7.18
C ASN A 48 8.50 -15.36 6.55
N THR A 49 7.25 -15.74 6.78
CA THR A 49 6.64 -16.94 6.19
C THR A 49 5.69 -16.48 5.08
N PRO A 50 6.10 -16.62 3.83
CA PRO A 50 5.27 -16.23 2.70
C PRO A 50 3.99 -17.09 2.64
N GLY A 51 2.86 -16.47 2.30
CA GLY A 51 1.57 -17.15 2.14
C GLY A 51 0.66 -17.17 3.39
N ARG A 52 1.08 -16.63 4.53
CA ARG A 52 0.27 -16.63 5.78
C ARG A 52 -0.74 -15.50 5.91
N THR A 53 -0.52 -14.37 5.25
CA THR A 53 -1.40 -13.21 5.42
C THR A 53 -2.44 -13.20 4.30
N ARG A 54 -3.56 -13.87 4.53
CA ARG A 54 -4.75 -13.85 3.66
C ARG A 54 -5.78 -12.81 4.12
N GLU A 55 -5.39 -11.94 5.04
CA GLU A 55 -6.28 -11.08 5.80
C GLU A 55 -5.97 -9.61 5.57
N LEU A 56 -7.01 -8.80 5.58
CA LEU A 56 -6.89 -7.35 5.67
C LEU A 56 -6.61 -6.98 7.12
N ASN A 57 -5.54 -6.23 7.36
CA ASN A 57 -5.28 -5.72 8.70
C ASN A 57 -5.73 -4.27 8.80
N TYR A 58 -6.68 -4.02 9.67
CA TYR A 58 -7.16 -2.68 10.00
C TYR A 58 -6.44 -2.14 11.22
N PHE A 59 -5.99 -0.89 11.13
CA PHE A 59 -5.40 -0.15 12.23
C PHE A 59 -6.17 1.16 12.39
N ASN A 60 -6.86 1.31 13.50
CA ASN A 60 -7.45 2.60 13.86
C ASN A 60 -6.34 3.56 14.32
N VAL A 61 -6.24 4.72 13.69
CA VAL A 61 -5.26 5.75 14.03
C VAL A 61 -6.01 6.91 14.69
N ASP A 62 -5.93 6.95 16.03
CA ASP A 62 -6.43 8.03 16.89
C ASP A 62 -7.89 8.44 16.62
N GLU A 63 -8.70 7.45 16.23
CA GLU A 63 -10.12 7.61 15.88
C GLU A 63 -10.42 8.57 14.73
N ARG A 64 -9.40 8.96 13.99
CA ARG A 64 -9.49 9.90 12.86
C ARG A 64 -9.39 9.22 11.50
N LEU A 65 -8.66 8.12 11.43
CA LEU A 65 -8.34 7.43 10.18
C LEU A 65 -8.21 5.93 10.41
N ASN A 66 -8.65 5.13 9.46
CA ASN A 66 -8.31 3.71 9.39
C ASN A 66 -7.20 3.48 8.36
N LEU A 67 -6.12 2.85 8.81
CA LEU A 67 -5.07 2.36 7.94
C LEU A 67 -5.34 0.88 7.65
N VAL A 68 -5.41 0.53 6.37
CA VAL A 68 -5.65 -0.84 5.90
C VAL A 68 -4.38 -1.40 5.27
N ASP A 69 -3.91 -2.53 5.79
CA ASP A 69 -2.75 -3.24 5.25
C ASP A 69 -3.25 -4.44 4.42
N LEU A 70 -3.15 -4.32 3.09
CA LEU A 70 -3.49 -5.42 2.18
C LEU A 70 -2.44 -6.53 2.23
N PRO A 71 -2.86 -7.80 2.05
CA PRO A 71 -1.90 -8.89 1.89
C PRO A 71 -0.94 -8.62 0.74
N GLY A 72 0.34 -8.92 0.92
CA GLY A 72 1.34 -8.77 -0.15
C GLY A 72 1.07 -9.73 -1.31
N TYR A 73 1.20 -9.22 -2.53
CA TYR A 73 1.05 -10.01 -3.76
C TYR A 73 2.40 -10.37 -4.40
N GLY A 74 2.35 -11.11 -5.52
CA GLY A 74 3.55 -11.41 -6.34
C GLY A 74 4.55 -12.35 -5.65
N TYR A 75 4.06 -13.24 -4.80
CA TYR A 75 4.90 -14.26 -4.20
C TYR A 75 5.14 -15.41 -5.20
N ALA A 76 6.41 -15.72 -5.48
CA ALA A 76 6.81 -16.67 -6.52
C ALA A 76 6.31 -18.11 -6.31
N ARG A 77 5.94 -18.48 -5.07
CA ARG A 77 5.41 -19.80 -4.72
C ARG A 77 3.93 -19.77 -4.37
N ALA A 78 3.19 -18.69 -4.69
CA ALA A 78 1.76 -18.65 -4.48
C ALA A 78 1.06 -19.62 -5.44
N SER A 79 0.12 -20.40 -4.92
CA SER A 79 -0.73 -21.24 -5.77
C SER A 79 -1.66 -20.39 -6.63
N LYS A 80 -2.14 -20.93 -7.75
CA LYS A 80 -3.15 -20.25 -8.58
C LYS A 80 -4.40 -19.88 -7.77
N THR A 81 -4.81 -20.75 -6.84
CA THR A 81 -5.93 -20.54 -5.94
C THR A 81 -5.67 -19.36 -4.98
N ASP A 82 -4.46 -19.23 -4.45
CA ASP A 82 -4.11 -18.10 -3.56
C ASP A 82 -4.13 -16.78 -4.32
N ILE A 83 -3.63 -16.76 -5.56
CA ILE A 83 -3.66 -15.58 -6.43
C ILE A 83 -5.11 -15.19 -6.72
N ALA A 84 -5.96 -16.16 -7.10
CA ALA A 84 -7.38 -15.91 -7.39
C ALA A 84 -8.14 -15.38 -6.16
N ASN A 85 -7.90 -15.96 -4.99
CA ASN A 85 -8.51 -15.52 -3.73
C ASN A 85 -8.06 -14.10 -3.36
N TRP A 86 -6.76 -13.78 -3.49
CA TRP A 86 -6.23 -12.45 -3.26
C TRP A 86 -6.87 -11.44 -4.21
N THR A 87 -6.92 -11.75 -5.51
CA THR A 87 -7.51 -10.89 -6.54
C THR A 87 -8.97 -10.60 -6.23
N ARG A 88 -9.75 -11.65 -5.88
CA ARG A 88 -11.17 -11.51 -5.53
C ARG A 88 -11.37 -10.64 -4.29
N LEU A 89 -10.62 -10.88 -3.22
CA LEU A 89 -10.69 -10.11 -1.97
C LEU A 89 -10.33 -8.64 -2.21
N THR A 90 -9.23 -8.39 -2.91
CA THR A 90 -8.74 -7.05 -3.21
C THR A 90 -9.74 -6.30 -4.08
N ARG A 91 -10.22 -6.90 -5.18
CA ARG A 91 -11.20 -6.27 -6.09
C ARG A 91 -12.51 -5.93 -5.35
N ALA A 92 -13.01 -6.83 -4.54
CA ALA A 92 -14.23 -6.62 -3.77
C ALA A 92 -14.05 -5.52 -2.70
N PHE A 93 -12.88 -5.47 -2.03
CA PHE A 93 -12.55 -4.39 -1.11
C PHE A 93 -12.51 -3.03 -1.84
N LEU A 94 -11.78 -2.94 -2.94
CA LEU A 94 -11.61 -1.69 -3.69
C LEU A 94 -12.94 -1.14 -4.23
N ARG A 95 -13.82 -2.01 -4.75
CA ARG A 95 -15.11 -1.59 -5.33
C ARG A 95 -16.19 -1.25 -4.30
N GLY A 96 -16.10 -1.84 -3.12
CA GLY A 96 -17.16 -1.75 -2.11
C GLY A 96 -16.88 -0.79 -0.96
N ARG A 97 -15.82 0.00 -1.01
CA ARG A 97 -15.39 0.80 0.15
C ARG A 97 -15.45 2.30 -0.12
N ALA A 98 -16.60 2.90 0.27
CA ALA A 98 -16.84 4.34 0.07
C ALA A 98 -15.87 5.23 0.87
N GLU A 99 -15.41 4.76 2.04
CA GLU A 99 -14.50 5.48 2.91
C GLU A 99 -13.05 5.47 2.43
N LEU A 100 -12.71 4.63 1.43
CA LEU A 100 -11.36 4.50 0.92
C LEU A 100 -10.94 5.76 0.12
N ARG A 101 -10.08 6.57 0.71
CA ARG A 101 -9.60 7.83 0.13
C ARG A 101 -8.44 7.63 -0.83
N ARG A 102 -7.49 6.74 -0.48
CA ARG A 102 -6.30 6.50 -1.30
C ARG A 102 -5.64 5.15 -1.00
N VAL A 103 -5.08 4.55 -2.04
CA VAL A 103 -4.19 3.40 -1.93
C VAL A 103 -2.75 3.87 -2.12
N PHE A 104 -1.89 3.69 -1.13
CA PHE A 104 -0.44 3.87 -1.26
C PHE A 104 0.16 2.58 -1.81
N LEU A 105 0.51 2.60 -3.08
CA LEU A 105 1.11 1.45 -3.79
C LEU A 105 2.63 1.49 -3.66
N LEU A 106 3.17 0.54 -2.91
CA LEU A 106 4.59 0.47 -2.59
C LEU A 106 5.37 -0.27 -3.67
N ILE A 107 6.43 0.37 -4.13
CA ILE A 107 7.34 -0.16 -5.16
C ILE A 107 8.76 -0.20 -4.59
N ASP A 108 9.40 -1.35 -4.63
CA ASP A 108 10.80 -1.48 -4.23
C ASP A 108 11.71 -0.77 -5.26
N SER A 109 12.40 0.27 -4.82
CA SER A 109 13.23 1.11 -5.70
C SER A 109 14.34 0.35 -6.42
N ARG A 110 14.78 -0.79 -5.86
CA ARG A 110 15.81 -1.65 -6.47
C ARG A 110 15.33 -2.33 -7.76
N HIS A 111 14.02 -2.50 -7.91
CA HIS A 111 13.43 -3.28 -8.99
C HIS A 111 12.50 -2.45 -9.88
N GLY A 112 11.97 -1.32 -9.37
CA GLY A 112 10.94 -0.55 -10.06
C GLY A 112 9.62 -1.30 -10.21
N ILE A 113 8.72 -0.76 -11.01
CA ILE A 113 7.40 -1.35 -11.30
C ILE A 113 7.54 -2.69 -12.01
N LYS A 114 6.82 -3.70 -11.56
CA LYS A 114 6.78 -5.06 -12.14
C LYS A 114 5.40 -5.35 -12.76
N PRO A 115 5.26 -6.39 -13.59
CA PRO A 115 3.97 -6.74 -14.21
C PRO A 115 2.84 -6.89 -13.19
N THR A 116 3.07 -7.52 -12.05
CA THR A 116 2.08 -7.67 -10.99
C THR A 116 1.67 -6.35 -10.32
N ASP A 117 2.53 -5.34 -10.35
CA ASP A 117 2.19 -3.99 -9.89
C ASP A 117 1.26 -3.33 -10.91
N ILE A 118 1.52 -3.54 -12.22
CA ILE A 118 0.67 -3.05 -13.31
C ILE A 118 -0.74 -3.66 -13.22
N GLU A 119 -0.86 -4.96 -12.97
CA GLU A 119 -2.15 -5.64 -12.78
C GLU A 119 -2.97 -4.99 -11.64
N LEU A 120 -2.32 -4.65 -10.53
CA LEU A 120 -3.00 -3.93 -9.44
C LEU A 120 -3.36 -2.49 -9.83
N MET A 121 -2.48 -1.78 -10.54
CA MET A 121 -2.78 -0.44 -11.04
C MET A 121 -4.01 -0.46 -11.98
N GLU A 122 -4.12 -1.47 -12.84
CA GLU A 122 -5.28 -1.66 -13.71
C GLU A 122 -6.56 -1.90 -12.90
N MET A 123 -6.52 -2.73 -11.87
CA MET A 123 -7.67 -2.92 -10.98
C MET A 123 -8.10 -1.61 -10.27
N LEU A 124 -7.13 -0.77 -9.90
CA LEU A 124 -7.40 0.53 -9.26
C LEU A 124 -7.99 1.53 -10.25
N ASP A 125 -7.47 1.58 -11.48
CA ASP A 125 -8.00 2.40 -12.56
C ASP A 125 -9.44 1.98 -12.92
N GLU A 126 -9.71 0.67 -13.06
CA GLU A 126 -11.07 0.13 -13.30
C GLU A 126 -12.06 0.44 -12.17
N ALA A 127 -11.58 0.46 -10.93
CA ALA A 127 -12.41 0.75 -9.76
C ALA A 127 -12.55 2.25 -9.49
N ALA A 128 -11.91 3.12 -10.27
CA ALA A 128 -11.79 4.57 -10.05
C ALA A 128 -11.29 4.92 -8.64
N VAL A 129 -10.40 4.10 -8.07
CA VAL A 129 -9.82 4.31 -6.75
C VAL A 129 -8.49 5.02 -6.89
N THR A 130 -8.39 6.22 -6.33
CA THR A 130 -7.14 6.99 -6.34
C THR A 130 -6.01 6.23 -5.65
N TYR A 131 -4.86 6.14 -6.31
CA TYR A 131 -3.67 5.54 -5.73
C TYR A 131 -2.42 6.40 -5.95
N GLN A 132 -1.49 6.33 -5.01
CA GLN A 132 -0.23 7.07 -5.04
C GLN A 132 0.94 6.10 -4.91
N LEU A 133 1.91 6.21 -5.82
CA LEU A 133 3.08 5.35 -5.77
C LEU A 133 4.10 5.86 -4.76
N VAL A 134 4.66 4.91 -4.00
CA VAL A 134 5.69 5.17 -2.99
C VAL A 134 6.88 4.27 -3.25
N LEU A 135 8.01 4.83 -3.66
CA LEU A 135 9.26 4.09 -3.75
C LEU A 135 9.79 3.82 -2.35
N THR A 136 10.04 2.56 -2.06
CA THR A 136 10.61 2.10 -0.79
C THR A 136 12.10 1.74 -0.95
N LYS A 137 12.81 1.61 0.16
CA LYS A 137 14.22 1.15 0.23
C LYS A 137 15.18 1.99 -0.62
N ILE A 138 14.95 3.30 -0.73
CA ILE A 138 15.82 4.18 -1.50
C ILE A 138 17.26 4.23 -0.98
N ASP A 139 17.47 3.83 0.26
CA ASP A 139 18.79 3.66 0.90
C ASP A 139 19.61 2.49 0.32
N LYS A 140 18.99 1.60 -0.44
CA LYS A 140 19.63 0.42 -1.03
C LYS A 140 20.11 0.63 -2.48
N ILE A 141 19.94 1.81 -3.04
CA ILE A 141 20.39 2.14 -4.39
C ILE A 141 21.12 3.49 -4.43
N LYS A 142 21.95 3.68 -5.44
CA LYS A 142 22.67 4.94 -5.67
C LYS A 142 21.71 6.03 -6.14
N LYS A 143 22.05 7.30 -5.89
CA LYS A 143 21.24 8.45 -6.31
C LYS A 143 20.93 8.45 -7.82
N THR A 144 21.91 8.13 -8.64
CA THR A 144 21.75 8.04 -10.10
C THR A 144 20.73 6.99 -10.53
N GLU A 145 20.69 5.84 -9.85
CA GLU A 145 19.70 4.79 -10.11
C GLU A 145 18.32 5.22 -9.59
N LEU A 146 18.25 5.86 -8.44
CA LEU A 146 17.00 6.41 -7.92
C LEU A 146 16.37 7.40 -8.91
N ASP A 147 17.17 8.30 -9.49
CA ASP A 147 16.69 9.27 -10.48
C ASP A 147 16.15 8.59 -11.75
N LYS A 148 16.79 7.50 -12.19
CA LYS A 148 16.28 6.70 -13.32
C LYS A 148 14.94 6.04 -12.98
N VAL A 149 14.84 5.43 -11.79
CA VAL A 149 13.60 4.76 -11.32
C VAL A 149 12.49 5.79 -11.17
N LYS A 150 12.75 6.95 -10.58
CA LYS A 150 11.77 8.05 -10.46
C LYS A 150 11.23 8.44 -11.82
N ARG A 151 12.10 8.75 -12.80
CA ARG A 151 11.66 9.14 -14.15
C ARG A 151 10.80 8.08 -14.83
N ARG A 152 11.19 6.79 -14.73
CA ARG A 152 10.39 5.69 -15.30
C ARG A 152 9.04 5.57 -14.64
N THR A 153 9.00 5.64 -13.31
CA THR A 153 7.77 5.55 -12.52
C THR A 153 6.83 6.72 -12.83
N SER A 154 7.34 7.95 -12.87
CA SER A 154 6.53 9.14 -13.22
C SER A 154 5.93 9.07 -14.63
N ARG A 155 6.67 8.51 -15.61
CA ARG A 155 6.12 8.27 -16.95
C ARG A 155 4.98 7.26 -16.95
N THR A 156 5.05 6.25 -16.08
CA THR A 156 3.96 5.27 -15.93
C THR A 156 2.74 5.90 -15.27
N ILE A 157 2.95 6.67 -14.20
CA ILE A 157 1.90 7.43 -13.50
C ILE A 157 1.12 8.32 -14.47
N GLY A 158 1.82 9.10 -15.31
CA GLY A 158 1.20 10.04 -16.25
C GLY A 158 0.31 9.41 -17.34
N LYS A 159 0.28 8.07 -17.41
CA LYS A 159 -0.60 7.32 -18.34
C LYS A 159 -1.77 6.64 -17.64
N ARG A 160 -1.96 6.87 -16.34
CA ARG A 160 -2.94 6.17 -15.50
C ARG A 160 -3.95 7.14 -14.92
N PRO A 161 -5.26 6.96 -15.22
CA PRO A 161 -6.28 7.94 -14.86
C PRO A 161 -6.52 8.08 -13.35
N ALA A 162 -6.38 7.01 -12.58
CA ALA A 162 -6.59 7.04 -11.12
C ALA A 162 -5.30 7.26 -10.32
N ALA A 163 -4.13 7.33 -10.99
CA ALA A 163 -2.86 7.54 -10.31
C ALA A 163 -2.68 8.99 -9.88
N HIS A 164 -2.37 9.20 -8.60
CA HIS A 164 -1.96 10.51 -8.09
C HIS A 164 -0.63 10.93 -8.76
N PRO A 165 -0.49 12.18 -9.24
CA PRO A 165 0.65 12.61 -10.04
C PRO A 165 1.98 12.64 -9.26
N GLU A 166 1.91 12.83 -7.95
CA GLU A 166 3.10 12.91 -7.10
C GLU A 166 3.62 11.54 -6.70
N LEU A 167 4.89 11.28 -7.01
CA LEU A 167 5.63 10.10 -6.61
C LEU A 167 6.35 10.37 -5.29
N MET A 168 6.09 9.55 -4.27
CA MET A 168 6.78 9.61 -3.01
C MET A 168 8.00 8.68 -2.95
N VAL A 169 9.01 9.03 -2.17
CA VAL A 169 10.22 8.24 -1.99
C VAL A 169 10.51 8.06 -0.50
N THR A 170 10.78 6.82 -0.07
CA THR A 170 10.94 6.51 1.36
C THR A 170 12.06 5.53 1.65
N SER A 171 12.66 5.69 2.83
CA SER A 171 13.45 4.67 3.51
C SER A 171 12.97 4.53 4.95
N SER A 172 12.42 3.38 5.29
CA SER A 172 12.04 3.08 6.68
C SER A 172 13.27 2.96 7.59
N GLU A 173 14.40 2.50 7.04
CA GLU A 173 15.66 2.32 7.78
C GLU A 173 16.31 3.67 8.11
N LYS A 174 16.39 4.57 7.13
CA LYS A 174 16.98 5.92 7.27
C LYS A 174 15.98 6.97 7.67
N LYS A 175 14.72 6.60 7.84
CA LYS A 175 13.58 7.50 8.12
C LYS A 175 13.37 8.62 7.09
N THR A 176 13.93 8.48 5.89
CA THR A 176 13.81 9.46 4.81
C THR A 176 12.40 9.43 4.24
N GLY A 177 11.81 10.60 3.99
CA GLY A 177 10.50 10.76 3.34
C GLY A 177 9.30 10.36 4.20
N LEU A 178 9.50 9.94 5.47
CA LEU A 178 8.41 9.52 6.35
C LEU A 178 7.53 10.70 6.76
N ASP A 179 8.13 11.88 7.01
CA ASP A 179 7.37 13.04 7.47
C ASP A 179 6.50 13.60 6.34
N LEU A 180 7.01 13.60 5.10
CA LEU A 180 6.22 13.96 3.93
C LEU A 180 5.05 12.98 3.73
N LEU A 181 5.29 11.68 3.88
CA LEU A 181 4.22 10.68 3.76
C LEU A 181 3.21 10.80 4.90
N ARG A 182 3.64 11.12 6.13
CA ARG A 182 2.71 11.41 7.24
C ARG A 182 1.86 12.65 6.97
N ALA A 183 2.46 13.73 6.46
CA ALA A 183 1.73 14.94 6.10
C ALA A 183 0.67 14.66 5.03
N GLU A 184 1.02 13.90 3.99
CA GLU A 184 0.09 13.48 2.94
C GLU A 184 -1.06 12.63 3.49
N ILE A 185 -0.76 11.68 4.37
CA ILE A 185 -1.79 10.86 5.04
C ILE A 185 -2.70 11.73 5.93
N ALA A 186 -2.15 12.73 6.61
CA ALA A 186 -2.91 13.60 7.48
C ALA A 186 -3.94 14.44 6.70
N THR A 187 -3.64 14.86 5.48
CA THR A 187 -4.62 15.57 4.63
C THR A 187 -5.83 14.70 4.30
N LEU A 188 -5.64 13.39 4.16
CA LEU A 188 -6.70 12.43 3.86
C LEU A 188 -7.58 12.08 5.08
N ALA A 189 -7.12 12.40 6.28
CA ALA A 189 -7.87 12.21 7.53
C ALA A 189 -8.85 13.36 7.83
N LEU A 190 -8.80 14.44 7.05
CA LEU A 190 -9.72 15.56 7.22
C LEU A 190 -11.11 15.19 6.66
N PRO A 191 -12.20 15.68 7.29
CA PRO A 191 -13.55 15.57 6.71
C PRO A 191 -13.56 16.25 5.32
N VAL A 192 -14.34 15.69 4.42
CA VAL A 192 -14.65 16.29 3.10
C VAL A 192 -15.80 17.24 3.26
#